data_8ee1d4638c0c7010848a90b8bb63d5dc
#
_entry.id   8ee1d4638c0c7010848a90b8bb63d5dc
#
_cell.length_a   1.000
_cell.length_b   1.000
_cell.length_c   1.000
_cell.angle_alpha   90.00
_cell.angle_beta   90.00
_cell.angle_gamma   90.00
#
_symmetry.space_group_name_H-M   'P 1'
#
loop_
_entity.id
_entity.type
_entity.pdbx_description
1 polymer ?
#
loop_
_entity_poly.entity_id
_entity_poly.type
_entity_poly.pdbx_seq_one_letter_code
_entity_poly.pdbx_strand_id
1 'polypeptide(L)'
;MQGCAGMAEDHLAIYLNDHLAGSVVALELLHDLERAYSGQPVQQFAAALRADIEQDRGELQRLMSKLNVAESRARQATAWLAEKMTMIKLRLNDWAGGEFRLFEALEALSLGIEGKRALWVALAGAAEQAPALRLLDYAHLVARAEEQRTRVEAKRLETVGVALGTAGMLRETTQS
;
A
#
# COMPACT_ATOMS: atom_id res chain seq x y z
N MET A 1 -23.94 19.95 23.60
CA MET A 1 -23.81 19.27 22.29
C MET A 1 -22.46 19.49 21.59
N GLN A 2 -21.51 20.26 22.16
CA GLN A 2 -20.19 20.53 21.58
C GLN A 2 -19.18 19.37 21.72
N GLY A 3 -19.33 18.45 22.69
CA GLY A 3 -18.35 17.39 22.94
C GLY A 3 -18.34 16.24 21.90
N CYS A 4 -19.45 15.94 21.23
CA CYS A 4 -19.49 14.85 20.24
C CYS A 4 -18.88 15.24 18.89
N ALA A 5 -18.94 16.50 18.50
CA ALA A 5 -18.36 16.97 17.24
C ALA A 5 -16.81 16.94 17.28
N GLY A 6 -16.21 17.40 18.36
CA GLY A 6 -14.76 17.38 18.53
C GLY A 6 -14.14 15.97 18.53
N MET A 7 -14.81 14.98 19.16
CA MET A 7 -14.33 13.60 19.16
C MET A 7 -14.44 12.93 17.77
N ALA A 8 -15.46 13.28 16.98
CA ALA A 8 -15.61 12.75 15.62
C ALA A 8 -14.57 13.33 14.66
N GLU A 9 -14.20 14.61 14.81
CA GLU A 9 -13.10 15.25 14.06
C GLU A 9 -11.75 14.63 14.41
N ASP A 10 -11.51 14.29 15.69
CA ASP A 10 -10.31 13.59 16.14
C ASP A 10 -10.17 12.19 15.49
N HIS A 11 -11.27 11.41 15.42
CA HIS A 11 -11.24 10.08 14.82
C HIS A 11 -10.97 10.14 13.31
N LEU A 12 -11.56 11.09 12.60
CA LEU A 12 -11.26 11.29 11.17
C LEU A 12 -9.79 11.67 10.97
N ALA A 13 -9.26 12.58 11.78
CA ALA A 13 -7.87 13.00 11.70
C ALA A 13 -6.91 11.84 11.94
N ILE A 14 -7.17 10.99 12.94
CA ILE A 14 -6.40 9.78 13.21
C ILE A 14 -6.44 8.84 12.00
N TYR A 15 -7.63 8.54 11.50
CA TYR A 15 -7.84 7.62 10.37
C TYR A 15 -7.10 8.06 9.11
N LEU A 16 -7.18 9.35 8.74
CA LEU A 16 -6.48 9.88 7.57
C LEU A 16 -4.96 9.85 7.76
N ASN A 17 -4.47 10.18 8.96
CA ASN A 17 -3.03 10.14 9.28
C ASN A 17 -2.47 8.72 9.26
N ASP A 18 -3.23 7.71 9.69
CA ASP A 18 -2.82 6.31 9.64
C ASP A 18 -2.61 5.84 8.19
N HIS A 19 -3.54 6.20 7.30
CA HIS A 19 -3.40 5.90 5.87
C HIS A 19 -2.27 6.68 5.20
N LEU A 20 -2.07 7.95 5.60
CA LEU A 20 -0.94 8.74 5.11
C LEU A 20 0.40 8.10 5.52
N ALA A 21 0.51 7.63 6.76
CA ALA A 21 1.69 6.91 7.25
C ALA A 21 1.91 5.59 6.49
N GLY A 22 0.84 4.83 6.21
CA GLY A 22 0.90 3.62 5.40
C GLY A 22 1.44 3.88 3.98
N SER A 23 1.09 5.02 3.38
CA SER A 23 1.60 5.40 2.06
C SER A 23 3.12 5.64 2.06
N VAL A 24 3.68 6.21 3.13
CA VAL A 24 5.14 6.40 3.27
C VAL A 24 5.85 5.05 3.23
N VAL A 25 5.32 4.09 3.99
CA VAL A 25 5.87 2.73 4.07
C VAL A 25 5.85 2.04 2.70
N ALA A 26 4.74 2.16 1.96
CA ALA A 26 4.64 1.59 0.62
C ALA A 26 5.64 2.22 -0.36
N LEU A 27 5.83 3.54 -0.31
CA LEU A 27 6.80 4.27 -1.14
C LEU A 27 8.24 3.86 -0.84
N GLU A 28 8.60 3.69 0.44
CA GLU A 28 9.91 3.20 0.83
C GLU A 28 10.16 1.78 0.34
N LEU A 29 9.17 0.87 0.46
CA LEU A 29 9.27 -0.50 -0.04
C LEU A 29 9.49 -0.54 -1.56
N LEU A 30 8.75 0.27 -2.30
CA LEU A 30 8.90 0.37 -3.76
C LEU A 30 10.26 0.92 -4.15
N HIS A 31 10.77 1.93 -3.44
CA HIS A 31 12.11 2.44 -3.65
C HIS A 31 13.19 1.36 -3.40
N ASP A 32 13.04 0.56 -2.34
CA ASP A 32 13.95 -0.53 -2.05
C ASP A 32 13.90 -1.62 -3.14
N LEU A 33 12.70 -1.94 -3.67
CA LEU A 33 12.54 -2.85 -4.82
C LEU A 33 13.20 -2.30 -6.10
N GLU A 34 13.04 -1.02 -6.41
CA GLU A 34 13.70 -0.38 -7.56
C GLU A 34 15.23 -0.54 -7.51
N ARG A 35 15.81 -0.42 -6.30
CA ARG A 35 17.25 -0.57 -6.09
C ARG A 35 17.70 -2.02 -6.14
N ALA A 36 16.98 -2.92 -5.47
CA ALA A 36 17.32 -4.34 -5.38
C ALA A 36 17.25 -5.06 -6.75
N TYR A 37 16.31 -4.63 -7.60
CA TYR A 37 16.08 -5.22 -8.92
C TYR A 37 16.51 -4.31 -10.07
N SER A 38 17.55 -3.50 -9.84
CA SER A 38 18.09 -2.58 -10.87
C SER A 38 18.44 -3.32 -12.16
N GLY A 39 18.01 -2.77 -13.31
CA GLY A 39 18.20 -3.36 -14.64
C GLY A 39 17.24 -4.51 -14.98
N GLN A 40 16.32 -4.87 -14.09
CA GLN A 40 15.34 -5.94 -14.31
C GLN A 40 13.94 -5.39 -14.54
N PRO A 41 13.01 -6.16 -15.15
CA PRO A 41 11.61 -5.72 -15.36
C PRO A 41 10.88 -5.30 -14.09
N VAL A 42 11.23 -5.88 -12.93
CA VAL A 42 10.68 -5.53 -11.61
C VAL A 42 10.99 -4.07 -11.25
N GLN A 43 12.15 -3.53 -11.64
CA GLN A 43 12.47 -2.12 -11.39
C GLN A 43 11.45 -1.18 -12.06
N GLN A 44 11.13 -1.41 -13.33
CA GLN A 44 10.18 -0.58 -14.06
C GLN A 44 8.76 -0.70 -13.48
N PHE A 45 8.37 -1.91 -13.10
CA PHE A 45 7.11 -2.16 -12.43
C PHE A 45 7.00 -1.39 -11.10
N ALA A 46 8.04 -1.47 -10.25
CA ALA A 46 8.09 -0.78 -8.97
C ALA A 46 8.05 0.74 -9.13
N ALA A 47 8.80 1.29 -10.08
CA ALA A 47 8.81 2.73 -10.39
C ALA A 47 7.45 3.24 -10.86
N ALA A 48 6.76 2.50 -11.74
CA ALA A 48 5.42 2.85 -12.21
C ALA A 48 4.41 2.83 -11.04
N LEU A 49 4.41 1.77 -10.24
CA LEU A 49 3.52 1.67 -9.08
C LEU A 49 3.81 2.73 -8.02
N ARG A 50 5.09 3.11 -7.82
CA ARG A 50 5.47 4.19 -6.91
C ARG A 50 4.88 5.53 -7.36
N ALA A 51 4.96 5.85 -8.64
CA ALA A 51 4.35 7.08 -9.17
C ALA A 51 2.83 7.13 -8.95
N ASP A 52 2.14 6.00 -9.13
CA ASP A 52 0.70 5.90 -8.86
C ASP A 52 0.37 6.12 -7.38
N ILE A 53 1.16 5.53 -6.46
CA ILE A 53 0.95 5.68 -5.01
C ILE A 53 1.29 7.09 -4.54
N GLU A 54 2.30 7.75 -5.12
CA GLU A 54 2.61 9.16 -4.87
C GLU A 54 1.43 10.06 -5.26
N GLN A 55 0.79 9.79 -6.40
CA GLN A 55 -0.41 10.51 -6.83
C GLN A 55 -1.57 10.32 -5.84
N ASP A 56 -1.85 9.07 -5.42
CA ASP A 56 -2.90 8.77 -4.43
C ASP A 56 -2.65 9.45 -3.09
N ARG A 57 -1.39 9.47 -2.65
CA ARG A 57 -0.97 10.19 -1.45
C ARG A 57 -1.23 11.69 -1.58
N GLY A 58 -0.95 12.28 -2.74
CA GLY A 58 -1.25 13.67 -3.03
C GLY A 58 -2.75 13.99 -2.95
N GLU A 59 -3.64 13.07 -3.36
CA GLU A 59 -5.10 13.22 -3.19
C GLU A 59 -5.48 13.25 -1.71
N LEU A 60 -4.94 12.33 -0.91
CA LEU A 60 -5.18 12.28 0.53
C LEU A 60 -4.69 13.56 1.24
N GLN A 61 -3.50 14.03 0.92
CA GLN A 61 -2.93 15.26 1.49
C GLN A 61 -3.77 16.50 1.12
N ARG A 62 -4.26 16.59 -0.12
CA ARG A 62 -5.17 17.67 -0.54
C ARG A 62 -6.49 17.63 0.24
N LEU A 63 -7.07 16.45 0.46
CA LEU A 63 -8.26 16.29 1.27
C LEU A 63 -8.00 16.76 2.71
N MET A 64 -6.92 16.28 3.35
CA MET A 64 -6.54 16.65 4.72
C MET A 64 -6.36 18.16 4.86
N SER A 65 -5.68 18.81 3.90
CA SER A 65 -5.49 20.27 3.87
C SER A 65 -6.83 21.01 3.81
N LYS A 66 -7.76 20.56 2.98
CA LYS A 66 -9.09 21.20 2.84
C LYS A 66 -9.97 21.02 4.09
N LEU A 67 -9.74 19.94 4.84
CA LEU A 67 -10.43 19.65 6.10
C LEU A 67 -9.73 20.29 7.31
N ASN A 68 -8.62 21.02 7.11
CA ASN A 68 -7.75 21.55 8.16
C ASN A 68 -7.21 20.46 9.11
N VAL A 69 -7.06 19.23 8.62
CA VAL A 69 -6.42 18.13 9.34
C VAL A 69 -4.91 18.24 9.18
N ALA A 70 -4.20 18.47 10.28
CA ALA A 70 -2.75 18.51 10.30
C ALA A 70 -2.16 17.13 9.99
N GLU A 71 -1.11 17.09 9.16
CA GLU A 71 -0.30 15.89 8.99
C GLU A 71 0.48 15.66 10.29
N SER A 72 0.07 14.67 11.07
CA SER A 72 0.84 14.23 12.22
C SER A 72 1.78 13.10 11.79
N ARG A 73 3.02 13.14 12.28
CA ARG A 73 3.89 11.96 12.20
C ARG A 73 3.35 10.94 13.19
N ALA A 74 2.29 10.21 12.81
CA ALA A 74 1.62 9.25 13.67
C ALA A 74 2.61 8.15 14.10
N ARG A 75 3.13 8.25 15.33
CA ARG A 75 4.13 7.32 15.90
C ARG A 75 3.53 5.97 16.29
N GLN A 76 2.22 5.81 16.36
CA GLN A 76 1.59 4.60 16.91
C GLN A 76 1.10 3.62 15.86
N ALA A 77 0.47 4.05 14.78
CA ALA A 77 0.10 3.17 13.67
C ALA A 77 1.33 2.68 12.89
N THR A 78 2.38 3.51 12.85
CA THR A 78 3.68 3.20 12.23
C THR A 78 4.44 2.09 12.95
N ALA A 79 4.24 1.83 14.25
CA ALA A 79 5.04 0.83 14.97
C ALA A 79 4.83 -0.59 14.43
N TRP A 80 3.58 -1.05 14.28
CA TRP A 80 3.29 -2.37 13.72
C TRP A 80 3.64 -2.47 12.24
N LEU A 81 3.34 -1.42 11.47
CA LEU A 81 3.67 -1.36 10.05
C LEU A 81 5.19 -1.26 9.86
N ALA A 82 5.89 -0.45 10.69
CA ALA A 82 7.33 -0.33 10.69
C ALA A 82 8.03 -1.63 11.13
N GLU A 83 7.45 -2.39 12.06
CA GLU A 83 7.98 -3.69 12.46
C GLU A 83 7.90 -4.69 11.30
N LYS A 84 6.75 -4.80 10.63
CA LYS A 84 6.60 -5.63 9.41
C LYS A 84 7.56 -5.17 8.31
N MET A 85 7.69 -3.87 8.10
CA MET A 85 8.59 -3.32 7.09
C MET A 85 10.06 -3.51 7.44
N THR A 86 10.43 -3.39 8.70
CA THR A 86 11.78 -3.71 9.16
C THR A 86 12.12 -5.17 8.89
N MET A 87 11.17 -6.08 9.11
CA MET A 87 11.33 -7.50 8.79
C MET A 87 11.49 -7.73 7.27
N ILE A 88 10.69 -7.06 6.44
CA ILE A 88 10.81 -7.13 4.97
C ILE A 88 12.13 -6.51 4.51
N LYS A 89 12.50 -5.32 5.02
CA LYS A 89 13.76 -4.63 4.70
C LYS A 89 15.00 -5.43 5.12
N LEU A 90 15.01 -6.01 6.31
CA LEU A 90 16.10 -6.89 6.77
C LEU A 90 16.24 -8.10 5.86
N ARG A 91 15.13 -8.64 5.38
CA ARG A 91 15.12 -9.73 4.42
C ARG A 91 15.49 -9.28 3.00
N LEU A 92 15.21 -8.08 2.55
CA LEU A 92 15.64 -7.54 1.25
C LEU A 92 17.15 -7.31 1.19
N ASN A 93 17.83 -7.07 2.30
CA ASN A 93 19.28 -6.87 2.34
C ASN A 93 20.10 -8.18 2.34
N ASP A 94 19.48 -9.35 2.52
CA ASP A 94 20.15 -10.63 2.51
C ASP A 94 20.01 -11.30 1.12
N TRP A 95 20.99 -11.28 0.28
CA TRP A 95 21.02 -11.66 -1.14
C TRP A 95 20.62 -13.13 -1.44
N ALA A 96 20.45 -13.97 -0.42
CA ALA A 96 20.19 -15.40 -0.58
C ALA A 96 18.72 -15.79 -0.84
N GLY A 97 17.75 -14.85 -0.81
CA GLY A 97 16.31 -15.16 -0.88
C GLY A 97 15.52 -14.45 -2.00
N GLY A 98 16.16 -14.06 -3.10
CA GLY A 98 15.66 -13.20 -4.18
C GLY A 98 14.15 -13.24 -4.49
N GLU A 99 13.65 -14.37 -5.03
CA GLU A 99 12.24 -14.47 -5.49
C GLU A 99 11.23 -14.55 -4.33
N PHE A 100 11.57 -15.24 -3.23
CA PHE A 100 10.67 -15.33 -2.08
C PHE A 100 10.42 -13.96 -1.44
N ARG A 101 11.42 -13.08 -1.44
CA ARG A 101 11.29 -11.73 -0.90
C ARG A 101 10.52 -10.80 -1.79
N LEU A 102 10.70 -10.92 -3.11
CA LEU A 102 9.87 -10.22 -4.07
C LEU A 102 8.39 -10.62 -3.85
N PHE A 103 8.13 -11.91 -3.69
CA PHE A 103 6.80 -12.42 -3.40
C PHE A 103 6.20 -11.81 -2.12
N GLU A 104 6.94 -11.83 -0.99
CA GLU A 104 6.48 -11.23 0.28
C GLU A 104 6.28 -9.70 0.18
N ALA A 105 7.17 -9.00 -0.54
CA ALA A 105 7.05 -7.56 -0.75
C ALA A 105 5.81 -7.21 -1.59
N LEU A 106 5.55 -7.96 -2.65
CA LEU A 106 4.35 -7.79 -3.48
C LEU A 106 3.07 -8.10 -2.71
N GLU A 107 3.08 -9.11 -1.82
CA GLU A 107 1.97 -9.40 -0.93
C GLU A 107 1.69 -8.24 0.03
N ALA A 108 2.71 -7.68 0.64
CA ALA A 108 2.57 -6.51 1.53
C ALA A 108 2.03 -5.28 0.78
N LEU A 109 2.48 -5.03 -0.46
CA LEU A 109 1.95 -3.97 -1.32
C LEU A 109 0.48 -4.21 -1.68
N SER A 110 0.09 -5.43 -2.03
CA SER A 110 -1.30 -5.79 -2.32
C SER A 110 -2.22 -5.51 -1.13
N LEU A 111 -1.82 -5.90 0.09
CA LEU A 111 -2.56 -5.63 1.32
C LEU A 111 -2.64 -4.13 1.62
N GLY A 112 -1.54 -3.37 1.40
CA GLY A 112 -1.54 -1.91 1.57
C GLY A 112 -2.46 -1.20 0.59
N ILE A 113 -2.52 -1.64 -0.67
CA ILE A 113 -3.42 -1.09 -1.69
C ILE A 113 -4.88 -1.42 -1.34
N GLU A 114 -5.17 -2.63 -0.84
CA GLU A 114 -6.53 -2.96 -0.35
C GLU A 114 -6.93 -2.05 0.82
N GLY A 115 -6.02 -1.77 1.76
CA GLY A 115 -6.25 -0.79 2.82
C GLY A 115 -6.59 0.61 2.28
N LYS A 116 -5.87 1.07 1.26
CA LYS A 116 -6.14 2.33 0.56
C LYS A 116 -7.51 2.32 -0.13
N ARG A 117 -7.88 1.22 -0.81
CA ARG A 117 -9.20 1.06 -1.40
C ARG A 117 -10.31 1.17 -0.35
N ALA A 118 -10.12 0.51 0.80
CA ALA A 118 -11.05 0.58 1.92
C ALA A 118 -11.19 2.02 2.49
N LEU A 119 -10.10 2.80 2.54
CA LEU A 119 -10.14 4.22 2.87
C LEU A 119 -11.09 4.98 1.96
N TRP A 120 -10.93 4.86 0.63
CA TRP A 120 -11.76 5.58 -0.32
C TRP A 120 -13.23 5.19 -0.26
N VAL A 121 -13.52 3.90 -0.06
CA VAL A 121 -14.89 3.40 0.15
C VAL A 121 -15.51 3.99 1.43
N ALA A 122 -14.76 4.01 2.53
CA ALA A 122 -15.23 4.58 3.80
C ALA A 122 -15.50 6.09 3.68
N LEU A 123 -14.62 6.84 3.02
CA LEU A 123 -14.80 8.28 2.81
C LEU A 123 -15.97 8.58 1.86
N ALA A 124 -16.20 7.75 0.84
CA ALA A 124 -17.38 7.86 -0.02
C ALA A 124 -18.68 7.73 0.78
N GLY A 125 -18.77 6.70 1.63
CA GLY A 125 -19.94 6.52 2.50
C GLY A 125 -20.12 7.65 3.50
N ALA A 126 -19.04 8.15 4.12
CA ALA A 126 -19.09 9.29 5.03
C ALA A 126 -19.51 10.59 4.33
N ALA A 127 -19.14 10.78 3.07
CA ALA A 127 -19.51 11.97 2.28
C ALA A 127 -21.01 12.10 2.02
N GLU A 128 -21.79 11.04 2.14
CA GLU A 128 -23.25 11.08 2.05
C GLU A 128 -23.84 11.93 3.19
N GLN A 129 -23.25 11.84 4.39
CA GLN A 129 -23.72 12.51 5.60
C GLN A 129 -22.91 13.79 5.94
N ALA A 130 -21.65 13.88 5.46
CA ALA A 130 -20.74 14.99 5.72
C ALA A 130 -20.37 15.71 4.42
N PRO A 131 -21.08 16.80 4.02
CA PRO A 131 -20.79 17.54 2.77
C PRO A 131 -19.34 18.01 2.63
N ALA A 132 -18.64 18.28 3.74
CA ALA A 132 -17.23 18.65 3.76
C ALA A 132 -16.30 17.59 3.15
N LEU A 133 -16.73 16.31 3.07
CA LEU A 133 -15.98 15.25 2.43
C LEU A 133 -16.24 15.09 0.92
N ARG A 134 -17.19 15.81 0.34
CA ARG A 134 -17.53 15.75 -1.11
C ARG A 134 -16.53 16.51 -1.97
N LEU A 135 -15.24 16.27 -1.75
CA LEU A 135 -14.15 17.02 -2.36
C LEU A 135 -13.38 16.23 -3.43
N LEU A 136 -13.59 14.92 -3.50
CA LEU A 136 -12.88 14.01 -4.37
C LEU A 136 -13.84 13.11 -5.14
N ASP A 137 -13.39 12.61 -6.28
CA ASP A 137 -14.07 11.52 -7.01
C ASP A 137 -13.64 10.17 -6.41
N TYR A 138 -14.34 9.75 -5.36
CA TYR A 138 -14.05 8.50 -4.68
C TYR A 138 -14.26 7.27 -5.56
N ALA A 139 -15.20 7.29 -6.49
CA ALA A 139 -15.42 6.17 -7.40
C ALA A 139 -14.21 5.95 -8.29
N HIS A 140 -13.62 7.01 -8.82
CA HIS A 140 -12.37 6.96 -9.59
C HIS A 140 -11.20 6.46 -8.73
N LEU A 141 -11.07 6.93 -7.48
CA LEU A 141 -9.99 6.51 -6.57
C LEU A 141 -10.10 5.03 -6.18
N VAL A 142 -11.31 4.51 -5.97
CA VAL A 142 -11.56 3.09 -5.72
C VAL A 142 -11.16 2.26 -6.94
N ALA A 143 -11.64 2.62 -8.14
CA ALA A 143 -11.31 1.90 -9.38
C ALA A 143 -9.80 1.88 -9.65
N ARG A 144 -9.11 3.00 -9.40
CA ARG A 144 -7.65 3.09 -9.54
C ARG A 144 -6.91 2.19 -8.54
N ALA A 145 -7.38 2.09 -7.31
CA ALA A 145 -6.80 1.18 -6.32
C ALA A 145 -7.02 -0.30 -6.70
N GLU A 146 -8.17 -0.65 -7.25
CA GLU A 146 -8.47 -2.00 -7.75
C GLU A 146 -7.56 -2.37 -8.92
N GLU A 147 -7.35 -1.46 -9.86
CA GLU A 147 -6.43 -1.66 -11.00
C GLU A 147 -4.98 -1.86 -10.52
N GLN A 148 -4.50 -1.01 -9.62
CA GLN A 148 -3.16 -1.13 -9.04
C GLN A 148 -2.98 -2.48 -8.34
N ARG A 149 -3.98 -2.90 -7.53
CA ARG A 149 -3.95 -4.20 -6.84
C ARG A 149 -3.92 -5.36 -7.81
N THR A 150 -4.72 -5.30 -8.89
CA THR A 150 -4.73 -6.32 -9.94
C THR A 150 -3.34 -6.49 -10.58
N ARG A 151 -2.65 -5.39 -10.87
CA ARG A 151 -1.27 -5.42 -11.41
C ARG A 151 -0.28 -6.05 -10.43
N VAL A 152 -0.39 -5.69 -9.15
CA VAL A 152 0.48 -6.25 -8.10
C VAL A 152 0.25 -7.75 -7.93
N GLU A 153 -1.02 -8.19 -7.88
CA GLU A 153 -1.37 -9.62 -7.76
C GLU A 153 -0.89 -10.43 -8.98
N ALA A 154 -1.05 -9.90 -10.19
CA ALA A 154 -0.51 -10.55 -11.37
C ALA A 154 1.01 -10.75 -11.25
N LYS A 155 1.74 -9.68 -10.82
CA LYS A 155 3.19 -9.75 -10.64
C LYS A 155 3.59 -10.71 -9.51
N ARG A 156 2.85 -10.74 -8.40
CA ARG A 156 3.07 -11.67 -7.28
C ARG A 156 2.92 -13.13 -7.73
N LEU A 157 1.87 -13.43 -8.50
CA LEU A 157 1.61 -14.79 -8.98
C LEU A 157 2.64 -15.26 -10.02
N GLU A 158 3.29 -14.36 -10.77
CA GLU A 158 4.42 -14.72 -11.64
C GLU A 158 5.62 -15.30 -10.84
N THR A 159 5.81 -14.86 -9.60
CA THR A 159 6.94 -15.27 -8.76
C THR A 159 6.65 -16.50 -7.91
N VAL A 160 5.38 -16.93 -7.75
CA VAL A 160 4.95 -17.94 -6.77
C VAL A 160 5.64 -19.28 -6.93
N GLY A 161 5.83 -19.77 -8.16
CA GLY A 161 6.41 -21.07 -8.44
C GLY A 161 7.87 -21.20 -7.96
N VAL A 162 8.67 -20.16 -8.17
CA VAL A 162 10.06 -20.09 -7.70
C VAL A 162 10.10 -19.77 -6.22
N ALA A 163 9.31 -18.78 -5.79
CA ALA A 163 9.28 -18.32 -4.40
C ALA A 163 8.92 -19.43 -3.40
N LEU A 164 7.97 -20.29 -3.74
CA LEU A 164 7.53 -21.39 -2.87
C LEU A 164 8.20 -22.75 -3.17
N GLY A 165 9.18 -22.77 -4.08
CA GLY A 165 9.93 -24.00 -4.42
C GLY A 165 9.11 -25.03 -5.21
N THR A 166 7.90 -24.69 -5.69
CA THR A 166 7.02 -25.65 -6.38
C THR A 166 7.40 -25.88 -7.84
N ALA A 167 8.22 -25.01 -8.42
CA ALA A 167 8.69 -25.15 -9.81
C ALA A 167 9.53 -26.42 -10.05
N GLY A 168 10.16 -27.01 -9.03
CA GLY A 168 10.89 -28.28 -9.08
C GLY A 168 10.00 -29.52 -8.92
N MET A 169 8.92 -29.42 -8.15
CA MET A 169 8.05 -30.56 -7.83
C MET A 169 7.32 -31.15 -9.05
N LEU A 170 7.00 -30.29 -10.04
CA LEU A 170 6.31 -30.71 -11.26
C LEU A 170 7.22 -31.49 -12.23
N ARG A 171 8.55 -31.37 -12.11
CA ARG A 171 9.50 -32.12 -12.98
C ARG A 171 9.73 -33.55 -12.51
N GLU A 172 9.64 -33.83 -11.21
CA GLU A 172 9.84 -35.17 -10.65
C GLU A 172 8.65 -36.09 -10.91
N THR A 173 7.41 -35.53 -10.95
CA THR A 173 6.19 -36.31 -11.24
C THR A 173 6.04 -36.74 -12.71
N THR A 174 6.82 -36.18 -13.64
CA THR A 174 6.73 -36.49 -15.08
C THR A 174 7.77 -37.57 -15.48
N GLN A 175 8.67 -38.01 -14.57
CA GLN A 175 9.71 -39.01 -14.83
C GLN A 175 9.45 -40.37 -14.13
N SER A 176 8.29 -40.54 -13.51
CA SER A 176 7.81 -41.82 -12.96
C SER A 176 6.68 -42.38 -13.77
#